data_8d1832f97f76e259e05faaf0fdfc2dde
#
_entry.id   8d1832f97f76e259e05faaf0fdfc2dde
#
_cell.length_a   1.000
_cell.length_b   1.000
_cell.length_c   1.000
_cell.angle_alpha   90.00
_cell.angle_beta   90.00
_cell.angle_gamma   90.00
#
_symmetry.space_group_name_H-M   'P 1'
#
loop_
_entity.id
_entity.type
_entity.pdbx_description
1 polymer ?
#
loop_
_entity_poly.entity_id
_entity_poly.type
_entity_poly.pdbx_seq_one_letter_code
_entity_poly.pdbx_strand_id
1 'polypeptide(L)'
;MHSALKIKLKEKLLPLYEELYMEFGNEAFKDHLSPFYVQIGSEWKENQGLLFVGKATNGWGISSSAEELFADFTNESEDSLKWVEDQKGDNSEYNTSKSAFWRVTENIAHSYFPQNWYKYIAWSNLCKVAPTDKGNPSNAEFYKQKDICKKILLTEIDILKPKVVILFTSDWDILDLSSGKYISEEKWGNTSSILYELNGVYYIHSAHPQGKIEEAHKNAIESLIKKIDNN
;
A
#
# COMPACT_ATOMS: atom_id res chain seq x y z
N MET A 1 0.58 -15.15 16.12
CA MET A 1 0.48 -13.67 16.13
C MET A 1 -0.05 -13.15 14.79
N HIS A 2 0.52 -13.58 13.66
CA HIS A 2 0.08 -13.19 12.31
C HIS A 2 -1.40 -13.53 12.00
N SER A 3 -1.86 -14.74 12.35
CA SER A 3 -3.26 -15.17 12.19
C SER A 3 -4.24 -14.27 12.98
N ALA A 4 -3.92 -13.89 14.22
CA ALA A 4 -4.77 -13.01 15.02
C ALA A 4 -4.87 -11.60 14.42
N LEU A 5 -3.76 -11.11 13.83
CA LEU A 5 -3.74 -9.83 13.12
C LEU A 5 -4.66 -9.86 11.88
N LYS A 6 -4.56 -10.92 11.08
CA LYS A 6 -5.42 -11.10 9.89
C LYS A 6 -6.90 -11.22 10.27
N ILE A 7 -7.23 -11.94 11.34
CA ILE A 7 -8.62 -12.04 11.85
C ILE A 7 -9.13 -10.65 12.22
N LYS A 8 -8.37 -9.90 13.02
CA LYS A 8 -8.76 -8.54 13.44
C LYS A 8 -8.96 -7.61 12.23
N LEU A 9 -8.05 -7.68 11.23
CA LEU A 9 -8.19 -6.91 9.99
C LEU A 9 -9.48 -7.28 9.25
N LYS A 10 -9.73 -8.58 9.04
CA LYS A 10 -10.96 -9.05 8.37
C LYS A 10 -12.20 -8.54 9.07
N GLU A 11 -12.30 -8.68 10.38
CA GLU A 11 -13.46 -8.23 11.18
C GLU A 11 -13.73 -6.73 11.02
N LYS A 12 -12.68 -5.91 10.92
CA LYS A 12 -12.81 -4.45 10.82
C LYS A 12 -12.95 -3.94 9.39
N LEU A 13 -12.33 -4.63 8.43
CA LEU A 13 -12.35 -4.21 7.04
C LEU A 13 -13.55 -4.71 6.27
N LEU A 14 -14.06 -5.92 6.57
CA LEU A 14 -15.18 -6.51 5.83
C LEU A 14 -16.38 -5.56 5.70
N PRO A 15 -16.92 -4.94 6.78
CA PRO A 15 -18.05 -4.00 6.66
C PRO A 15 -17.73 -2.77 5.79
N LEU A 16 -16.47 -2.29 5.80
CA LEU A 16 -16.05 -1.17 4.97
C LEU A 16 -15.98 -1.56 3.48
N TYR A 17 -15.57 -2.79 3.20
CA TYR A 17 -15.60 -3.30 1.82
C TYR A 17 -17.02 -3.60 1.35
N GLU A 18 -17.95 -4.04 2.22
CA GLU A 18 -19.38 -4.12 1.89
C GLU A 18 -19.93 -2.73 1.48
N GLU A 19 -19.59 -1.66 2.24
CA GLU A 19 -19.93 -0.28 1.88
C GLU A 19 -19.33 0.09 0.50
N LEU A 20 -18.07 -0.26 0.24
CA LEU A 20 -17.38 0.01 -1.02
C LEU A 20 -18.05 -0.73 -2.20
N TYR A 21 -18.41 -2.00 -2.03
CA TYR A 21 -19.11 -2.78 -3.07
C TYR A 21 -20.51 -2.21 -3.36
N MET A 22 -21.25 -1.81 -2.32
CA MET A 22 -22.56 -1.14 -2.51
C MET A 22 -22.43 0.17 -3.28
N GLU A 23 -21.38 0.95 -3.02
CA GLU A 23 -21.14 2.21 -3.72
C GLU A 23 -20.97 2.02 -5.24
N PHE A 24 -20.24 0.99 -5.68
CA PHE A 24 -20.03 0.71 -7.10
C PHE A 24 -21.15 -0.11 -7.73
N GLY A 25 -21.88 -0.90 -6.94
CA GLY A 25 -22.81 -1.93 -7.37
C GLY A 25 -22.08 -3.24 -7.75
N ASN A 26 -22.55 -4.36 -7.22
CA ASN A 26 -21.88 -5.66 -7.34
C ASN A 26 -21.62 -6.10 -8.80
N GLU A 27 -22.50 -5.71 -9.74
CA GLU A 27 -22.34 -6.04 -11.17
C GLU A 27 -21.04 -5.47 -11.77
N ALA A 28 -20.57 -4.29 -11.29
CA ALA A 28 -19.33 -3.68 -11.79
C ALA A 28 -18.09 -4.54 -11.51
N PHE A 29 -18.13 -5.36 -10.46
CA PHE A 29 -17.02 -6.22 -10.04
C PHE A 29 -16.95 -7.56 -10.78
N LYS A 30 -17.93 -7.89 -11.61
CA LYS A 30 -17.94 -9.14 -12.37
C LYS A 30 -16.92 -9.10 -13.52
N ASP A 31 -16.79 -7.95 -14.19
CA ASP A 31 -16.02 -7.87 -15.43
C ASP A 31 -15.09 -6.65 -15.53
N HIS A 32 -15.36 -5.57 -14.78
CA HIS A 32 -14.73 -4.27 -15.05
C HIS A 32 -13.86 -3.75 -13.92
N LEU A 33 -14.15 -4.13 -12.68
CA LEU A 33 -13.44 -3.62 -11.51
C LEU A 33 -12.78 -4.73 -10.73
N SER A 34 -11.56 -4.44 -10.31
CA SER A 34 -10.72 -5.32 -9.49
C SER A 34 -10.60 -4.72 -8.09
N PRO A 35 -11.12 -5.38 -7.06
CA PRO A 35 -10.93 -4.96 -5.68
C PRO A 35 -9.58 -5.42 -5.16
N PHE A 36 -9.06 -4.70 -4.17
CA PHE A 36 -7.78 -4.99 -3.54
C PHE A 36 -7.86 -4.83 -2.02
N TYR A 37 -7.24 -5.71 -1.27
CA TYR A 37 -7.04 -5.58 0.17
C TYR A 37 -5.55 -5.62 0.53
N VAL A 38 -5.24 -5.08 1.71
CA VAL A 38 -3.86 -4.98 2.20
C VAL A 38 -3.15 -6.33 2.24
N GLN A 39 -1.92 -6.39 1.76
CA GLN A 39 -1.05 -7.55 1.81
C GLN A 39 -0.02 -7.38 2.91
N ILE A 40 0.25 -8.44 3.69
CA ILE A 40 1.06 -8.36 4.90
C ILE A 40 2.06 -9.52 4.92
N GLY A 41 3.33 -9.21 5.07
CA GLY A 41 4.39 -10.21 5.22
C GLY A 41 4.24 -11.02 6.50
N SER A 42 4.67 -12.28 6.47
CA SER A 42 4.49 -13.26 7.56
C SER A 42 5.21 -12.90 8.87
N GLU A 43 6.26 -12.11 8.79
CA GLU A 43 7.07 -11.64 9.93
C GLU A 43 6.75 -10.18 10.33
N TRP A 44 5.58 -9.67 9.92
CA TRP A 44 5.15 -8.32 10.28
C TRP A 44 5.20 -8.09 11.78
N LYS A 45 5.74 -6.95 12.20
CA LYS A 45 5.78 -6.52 13.60
C LYS A 45 5.31 -5.09 13.73
N GLU A 46 4.39 -4.87 14.67
CA GLU A 46 3.93 -3.52 15.04
C GLU A 46 5.12 -2.63 15.40
N ASN A 47 5.09 -1.38 15.02
CA ASN A 47 6.11 -0.35 15.24
C ASN A 47 7.50 -0.63 14.64
N GLN A 48 7.65 -1.67 13.84
CA GLN A 48 8.91 -2.03 13.16
C GLN A 48 8.72 -2.15 11.64
N GLY A 49 7.58 -2.66 11.18
CA GLY A 49 7.28 -2.87 9.79
C GLY A 49 7.08 -1.58 8.99
N LEU A 50 7.38 -1.62 7.70
CA LEU A 50 7.16 -0.52 6.76
C LEU A 50 5.89 -0.79 5.96
N LEU A 51 4.93 0.16 5.96
CA LEU A 51 3.74 0.08 5.12
C LEU A 51 3.95 0.92 3.86
N PHE A 52 4.01 0.26 2.70
CA PHE A 52 4.08 0.93 1.41
C PHE A 52 2.68 1.08 0.82
N VAL A 53 2.36 2.28 0.34
CA VAL A 53 1.05 2.60 -0.22
C VAL A 53 1.21 3.13 -1.63
N GLY A 54 0.62 2.41 -2.60
CA GLY A 54 0.52 2.84 -4.00
C GLY A 54 -0.74 3.67 -4.27
N LYS A 55 -0.93 4.10 -5.53
CA LYS A 55 -2.16 4.78 -5.96
C LYS A 55 -3.34 3.83 -6.05
N ALA A 56 -3.16 2.77 -6.83
CA ALA A 56 -4.14 1.72 -7.09
C ALA A 56 -3.42 0.46 -7.58
N THR A 57 -4.13 -0.65 -7.64
CA THR A 57 -3.62 -1.87 -8.29
C THR A 57 -3.61 -1.69 -9.81
N ASN A 58 -2.71 -2.39 -10.47
CA ASN A 58 -2.65 -2.43 -11.92
C ASN A 58 -3.27 -3.74 -12.45
N GLY A 59 -4.54 -3.98 -12.09
CA GLY A 59 -5.20 -5.27 -12.18
C GLY A 59 -4.82 -6.17 -10.99
N TRP A 60 -5.78 -6.70 -10.30
CA TRP A 60 -5.59 -7.63 -9.19
C TRP A 60 -6.48 -8.86 -9.41
N GLY A 61 -7.18 -9.31 -8.43
CA GLY A 61 -8.17 -10.40 -8.57
C GLY A 61 -9.54 -9.89 -8.99
N ILE A 62 -10.41 -10.80 -9.36
CA ILE A 62 -11.85 -10.57 -9.52
C ILE A 62 -12.55 -11.13 -8.29
N SER A 63 -13.50 -10.38 -7.74
CA SER A 63 -14.32 -10.81 -6.63
C SER A 63 -15.66 -10.09 -6.71
N SER A 64 -16.75 -10.82 -6.63
CA SER A 64 -18.12 -10.28 -6.81
C SER A 64 -18.72 -9.74 -5.52
N SER A 65 -18.11 -10.01 -4.37
CA SER A 65 -18.55 -9.52 -3.06
C SER A 65 -17.39 -9.35 -2.09
N ALA A 66 -17.62 -8.60 -1.02
CA ALA A 66 -16.63 -8.42 0.05
C ALA A 66 -16.33 -9.75 0.75
N GLU A 67 -17.32 -10.61 0.97
CA GLU A 67 -17.12 -11.93 1.59
C GLU A 67 -16.22 -12.82 0.73
N GLU A 68 -16.45 -12.83 -0.59
CA GLU A 68 -15.60 -13.55 -1.53
C GLU A 68 -14.17 -13.00 -1.53
N LEU A 69 -14.01 -11.67 -1.55
CA LEU A 69 -12.70 -11.01 -1.46
C LEU A 69 -11.92 -11.44 -0.20
N PHE A 70 -12.60 -11.61 0.92
CA PHE A 70 -12.00 -12.00 2.20
C PHE A 70 -12.10 -13.51 2.51
N ALA A 71 -12.59 -14.34 1.57
CA ALA A 71 -12.76 -15.79 1.82
C ALA A 71 -11.45 -16.45 2.28
N ASP A 72 -10.38 -16.20 1.54
CA ASP A 72 -9.07 -16.79 1.79
C ASP A 72 -8.11 -15.90 2.59
N PHE A 73 -8.54 -14.70 3.01
CA PHE A 73 -7.67 -13.72 3.66
C PHE A 73 -6.97 -14.27 4.90
N THR A 74 -7.66 -15.08 5.70
CA THR A 74 -7.13 -15.71 6.90
C THR A 74 -6.44 -17.04 6.64
N ASN A 75 -6.73 -17.67 5.48
CA ASN A 75 -6.21 -18.98 5.08
C ASN A 75 -5.03 -18.87 4.12
N GLU A 76 -4.70 -17.66 3.66
CA GLU A 76 -3.57 -17.44 2.76
C GLU A 76 -2.26 -17.97 3.33
N SER A 77 -1.38 -18.39 2.44
CA SER A 77 -0.02 -18.81 2.78
C SER A 77 0.64 -17.72 3.65
N GLU A 78 1.50 -18.13 4.55
CA GLU A 78 2.17 -17.24 5.50
C GLU A 78 2.91 -16.07 4.82
N ASP A 79 3.30 -16.23 3.55
CA ASP A 79 4.09 -15.27 2.78
C ASP A 79 3.29 -14.60 1.64
N SER A 80 2.25 -13.85 1.97
CA SER A 80 1.36 -13.20 0.98
C SER A 80 2.05 -12.22 0.02
N LEU A 81 3.27 -11.77 0.31
CA LEU A 81 4.08 -10.91 -0.56
C LEU A 81 5.23 -11.65 -1.27
N LYS A 82 5.37 -12.97 -1.06
CA LYS A 82 6.41 -13.78 -1.72
C LYS A 82 6.30 -13.75 -3.25
N TRP A 83 5.09 -13.61 -3.78
CA TRP A 83 4.86 -13.49 -5.22
C TRP A 83 5.67 -12.36 -5.87
N VAL A 84 6.00 -11.30 -5.13
CA VAL A 84 6.84 -10.21 -5.66
C VAL A 84 8.22 -10.72 -6.05
N GLU A 85 8.79 -11.65 -5.27
CA GLU A 85 10.05 -12.33 -5.61
C GLU A 85 9.84 -13.35 -6.73
N ASP A 86 8.79 -14.15 -6.63
CA ASP A 86 8.51 -15.25 -7.55
C ASP A 86 8.19 -14.75 -8.97
N GLN A 87 7.67 -13.52 -9.10
CA GLN A 87 7.31 -12.87 -10.37
C GLN A 87 8.45 -12.01 -10.94
N LYS A 88 9.68 -12.16 -10.48
CA LYS A 88 10.88 -11.56 -11.09
C LYS A 88 11.30 -12.37 -12.31
N GLY A 89 11.45 -11.72 -13.45
CA GLY A 89 11.95 -12.34 -14.68
C GLY A 89 10.99 -12.22 -15.86
N ASP A 90 11.51 -12.46 -17.05
CA ASP A 90 10.78 -12.21 -18.30
C ASP A 90 9.67 -13.23 -18.61
N ASN A 91 9.67 -14.37 -17.94
CA ASN A 91 8.66 -15.43 -18.13
C ASN A 91 7.45 -15.30 -17.19
N SER A 92 7.41 -14.30 -16.33
CA SER A 92 6.30 -14.07 -15.42
C SER A 92 5.20 -13.26 -16.09
N GLU A 93 3.93 -13.52 -15.75
CA GLU A 93 2.78 -12.74 -16.24
C GLU A 93 2.89 -11.27 -15.88
N TYR A 94 3.35 -10.98 -14.65
CA TYR A 94 3.65 -9.64 -14.17
C TYR A 94 5.10 -9.59 -13.69
N ASN A 95 5.99 -9.08 -14.53
CA ASN A 95 7.40 -8.97 -14.16
C ASN A 95 7.62 -7.83 -13.17
N THR A 96 7.73 -8.15 -11.87
CA THR A 96 7.94 -7.19 -10.79
C THR A 96 9.26 -6.42 -10.93
N SER A 97 10.27 -7.00 -11.58
CA SER A 97 11.54 -6.30 -11.89
C SER A 97 11.36 -5.13 -12.88
N LYS A 98 10.26 -5.10 -13.65
CA LYS A 98 9.92 -3.98 -14.54
C LYS A 98 9.08 -2.90 -13.85
N SER A 99 8.56 -3.17 -12.65
CA SER A 99 7.79 -2.21 -11.86
C SER A 99 8.69 -1.30 -11.04
N ALA A 100 8.70 -0.02 -11.34
CA ALA A 100 9.44 0.96 -10.55
C ALA A 100 8.96 1.02 -9.08
N PHE A 101 7.66 0.79 -8.84
CA PHE A 101 7.11 0.68 -7.49
C PHE A 101 7.80 -0.44 -6.71
N TRP A 102 7.84 -1.66 -7.27
CA TRP A 102 8.43 -2.80 -6.59
C TRP A 102 9.94 -2.69 -6.43
N ARG A 103 10.67 -2.20 -7.45
CA ARG A 103 12.13 -2.01 -7.33
C ARG A 103 12.49 -1.03 -6.21
N VAL A 104 11.79 0.12 -6.11
CA VAL A 104 12.06 1.10 -5.05
C VAL A 104 11.61 0.57 -3.69
N THR A 105 10.45 -0.09 -3.60
CA THR A 105 9.99 -0.74 -2.37
C THR A 105 10.99 -1.77 -1.87
N GLU A 106 11.45 -2.68 -2.73
CA GLU A 106 12.44 -3.69 -2.42
C GLU A 106 13.76 -3.07 -1.95
N ASN A 107 14.29 -2.09 -2.70
CA ASN A 107 15.56 -1.44 -2.38
C ASN A 107 15.51 -0.74 -1.01
N ILE A 108 14.40 -0.10 -0.65
CA ILE A 108 14.22 0.48 0.68
C ILE A 108 14.09 -0.63 1.73
N ALA A 109 13.24 -1.62 1.50
CA ALA A 109 12.99 -2.70 2.45
C ALA A 109 14.27 -3.50 2.75
N HIS A 110 15.10 -3.79 1.76
CA HIS A 110 16.39 -4.47 1.94
C HIS A 110 17.36 -3.73 2.86
N SER A 111 17.30 -2.41 2.92
CA SER A 111 18.16 -1.63 3.84
C SER A 111 17.81 -1.83 5.31
N TYR A 112 16.57 -2.26 5.61
CA TYR A 112 16.09 -2.56 6.96
C TYR A 112 15.96 -4.06 7.23
N PHE A 113 15.67 -4.85 6.20
CA PHE A 113 15.42 -6.28 6.23
C PHE A 113 16.22 -6.99 5.13
N PRO A 114 17.52 -7.23 5.33
CA PRO A 114 18.41 -7.72 4.27
C PRO A 114 18.06 -9.09 3.71
N GLN A 115 17.28 -9.89 4.45
CA GLN A 115 16.86 -11.24 4.03
C GLN A 115 15.34 -11.32 4.04
N ASN A 116 14.77 -11.86 2.96
CA ASN A 116 13.33 -12.09 2.85
C ASN A 116 12.51 -10.81 3.19
N TRP A 117 12.93 -9.66 2.69
CA TRP A 117 12.38 -8.34 2.97
C TRP A 117 10.84 -8.29 2.91
N TYR A 118 10.23 -9.05 1.98
CA TYR A 118 8.78 -9.14 1.78
C TYR A 118 8.02 -9.68 3.00
N LYS A 119 8.70 -10.40 3.91
CA LYS A 119 8.11 -10.91 5.15
C LYS A 119 7.85 -9.82 6.20
N TYR A 120 8.53 -8.69 6.11
CA TYR A 120 8.55 -7.65 7.14
C TYR A 120 7.81 -6.37 6.74
N ILE A 121 7.29 -6.31 5.53
CA ILE A 121 6.55 -5.16 5.03
C ILE A 121 5.06 -5.46 4.89
N ALA A 122 4.28 -4.39 4.74
CA ALA A 122 2.92 -4.46 4.23
C ALA A 122 2.77 -3.59 2.99
N TRP A 123 1.84 -3.95 2.13
CA TRP A 123 1.49 -3.20 0.94
C TRP A 123 0.01 -2.91 0.89
N SER A 124 -0.31 -1.65 0.65
CA SER A 124 -1.67 -1.17 0.43
C SER A 124 -1.73 -0.19 -0.74
N ASN A 125 -2.92 0.30 -1.05
CA ASN A 125 -3.17 1.32 -2.07
C ASN A 125 -4.16 2.37 -1.54
N LEU A 126 -4.08 3.60 -2.07
CA LEU A 126 -5.06 4.64 -1.79
C LEU A 126 -6.44 4.24 -2.31
N CYS A 127 -6.51 3.80 -3.57
CA CYS A 127 -7.74 3.27 -4.16
C CYS A 127 -7.78 1.76 -3.96
N LYS A 128 -8.89 1.28 -3.42
CA LYS A 128 -9.12 -0.15 -3.20
C LYS A 128 -9.77 -0.83 -4.39
N VAL A 129 -10.24 -0.05 -5.35
CA VAL A 129 -10.85 -0.53 -6.59
C VAL A 129 -10.17 0.14 -7.78
N ALA A 130 -9.81 -0.65 -8.78
CA ALA A 130 -9.22 -0.21 -10.03
C ALA A 130 -9.80 -1.02 -11.22
N PRO A 131 -9.66 -0.55 -12.46
CA PRO A 131 -10.04 -1.36 -13.63
C PRO A 131 -9.29 -2.69 -13.70
N THR A 132 -9.98 -3.74 -14.16
CA THR A 132 -9.37 -5.08 -14.36
C THR A 132 -8.34 -5.09 -15.47
N ASP A 133 -8.50 -4.25 -16.48
CA ASP A 133 -7.67 -4.16 -17.68
C ASP A 133 -6.42 -3.28 -17.57
N LYS A 134 -6.05 -2.92 -16.34
CA LYS A 134 -4.88 -2.11 -15.96
C LYS A 134 -5.12 -0.61 -15.90
N GLY A 135 -4.26 0.04 -15.12
CA GLY A 135 -4.24 1.48 -14.94
C GLY A 135 -4.85 1.96 -13.63
N ASN A 136 -4.91 3.27 -13.49
CA ASN A 136 -5.55 3.90 -12.35
C ASN A 136 -7.07 4.03 -12.58
N PRO A 137 -7.87 4.10 -11.52
CA PRO A 137 -9.27 4.47 -11.65
C PRO A 137 -9.42 5.84 -12.35
N SER A 138 -10.50 6.00 -13.09
CA SER A 138 -10.90 7.30 -13.64
C SER A 138 -11.16 8.31 -12.52
N ASN A 139 -11.20 9.60 -12.85
CA ASN A 139 -11.54 10.62 -11.85
C ASN A 139 -12.89 10.35 -11.18
N ALA A 140 -13.90 9.90 -11.94
CA ALA A 140 -15.21 9.56 -11.39
C ALA A 140 -15.12 8.41 -10.38
N GLU A 141 -14.40 7.34 -10.71
CA GLU A 141 -14.18 6.19 -9.82
C GLU A 141 -13.33 6.59 -8.60
N PHE A 142 -12.32 7.45 -8.77
CA PHE A 142 -11.54 7.97 -7.67
C PHE A 142 -12.41 8.73 -6.67
N TYR A 143 -13.18 9.71 -7.13
CA TYR A 143 -14.04 10.50 -6.25
C TYR A 143 -15.15 9.67 -5.60
N LYS A 144 -15.63 8.65 -6.28
CA LYS A 144 -16.64 7.71 -5.78
C LYS A 144 -16.14 6.90 -4.59
N GLN A 145 -14.90 6.44 -4.61
CA GLN A 145 -14.33 5.59 -3.56
C GLN A 145 -13.48 6.33 -2.52
N LYS A 146 -13.15 7.60 -2.75
CA LYS A 146 -12.17 8.36 -1.97
C LYS A 146 -12.42 8.29 -0.46
N ASP A 147 -13.65 8.55 -0.01
CA ASP A 147 -13.95 8.68 1.41
C ASP A 147 -13.98 7.30 2.11
N ILE A 148 -14.51 6.27 1.45
CA ILE A 148 -14.48 4.91 2.00
C ILE A 148 -13.07 4.33 1.97
N CYS A 149 -12.28 4.58 0.94
CA CYS A 149 -10.87 4.16 0.88
C CYS A 149 -10.01 4.85 1.94
N LYS A 150 -10.30 6.11 2.28
CA LYS A 150 -9.69 6.78 3.42
C LYS A 150 -9.97 6.04 4.73
N LYS A 151 -11.23 5.69 4.99
CA LYS A 151 -11.62 4.91 6.19
C LYS A 151 -10.91 3.55 6.22
N ILE A 152 -10.87 2.84 5.10
CA ILE A 152 -10.19 1.55 4.98
C ILE A 152 -8.69 1.70 5.31
N LEU A 153 -7.99 2.62 4.65
CA LEU A 153 -6.55 2.82 4.85
C LEU A 153 -6.22 3.23 6.29
N LEU A 154 -7.01 4.11 6.91
CA LEU A 154 -6.82 4.50 8.31
C LEU A 154 -7.06 3.31 9.26
N THR A 155 -8.03 2.43 8.97
CA THR A 155 -8.28 1.20 9.73
C THR A 155 -7.11 0.22 9.58
N GLU A 156 -6.57 0.06 8.36
CA GLU A 156 -5.36 -0.74 8.13
C GLU A 156 -4.19 -0.23 8.96
N ILE A 157 -3.94 1.09 8.96
CA ILE A 157 -2.85 1.73 9.69
C ILE A 157 -3.01 1.56 11.20
N ASP A 158 -4.23 1.78 11.74
CA ASP A 158 -4.51 1.62 13.17
C ASP A 158 -4.27 0.19 13.67
N ILE A 159 -4.61 -0.81 12.86
CA ILE A 159 -4.44 -2.22 13.22
C ILE A 159 -3.00 -2.69 13.02
N LEU A 160 -2.37 -2.30 11.91
CA LEU A 160 -1.00 -2.70 11.58
C LEU A 160 0.05 -1.99 12.43
N LYS A 161 -0.23 -0.76 12.86
CA LYS A 161 0.71 0.10 13.60
C LYS A 161 2.11 0.08 12.98
N PRO A 162 2.25 0.53 11.73
CA PRO A 162 3.55 0.55 11.07
C PRO A 162 4.51 1.52 11.77
N LYS A 163 5.83 1.27 11.65
CA LYS A 163 6.85 2.26 12.01
C LYS A 163 6.68 3.56 11.22
N VAL A 164 6.39 3.42 9.94
CA VAL A 164 6.13 4.52 9.01
C VAL A 164 5.26 4.05 7.85
N VAL A 165 4.39 4.94 7.37
CA VAL A 165 3.61 4.78 6.14
C VAL A 165 4.32 5.52 5.02
N ILE A 166 4.72 4.82 3.96
CA ILE A 166 5.40 5.39 2.80
C ILE A 166 4.42 5.44 1.63
N LEU A 167 3.98 6.66 1.26
CA LEU A 167 2.99 6.86 0.21
C LEU A 167 3.70 7.26 -1.09
N PHE A 168 3.67 6.38 -2.08
CA PHE A 168 4.12 6.63 -3.45
C PHE A 168 2.95 7.12 -4.32
N THR A 169 2.32 8.21 -3.92
CA THR A 169 1.02 8.63 -4.46
C THR A 169 1.05 9.94 -5.22
N SER A 170 2.22 10.60 -5.29
CA SER A 170 2.38 11.92 -5.92
C SER A 170 1.39 12.93 -5.28
N ASP A 171 0.58 13.58 -6.10
CA ASP A 171 -0.44 14.55 -5.72
C ASP A 171 -1.75 13.94 -5.16
N TRP A 172 -1.85 12.61 -5.14
CA TRP A 172 -3.02 11.94 -4.54
C TRP A 172 -2.87 11.86 -3.02
N ASP A 173 -3.48 12.81 -2.33
CA ASP A 173 -3.53 12.84 -0.86
C ASP A 173 -5.00 12.79 -0.38
N ILE A 174 -5.45 11.59 0.01
CA ILE A 174 -6.77 11.40 0.62
C ILE A 174 -6.73 11.53 2.14
N LEU A 175 -5.54 11.55 2.74
CA LEU A 175 -5.34 11.60 4.19
C LEU A 175 -5.29 13.02 4.73
N ASP A 176 -5.10 14.02 3.86
CA ASP A 176 -4.88 15.42 4.24
C ASP A 176 -3.65 15.58 5.15
N LEU A 177 -2.52 15.04 4.70
CA LEU A 177 -1.28 15.03 5.49
C LEU A 177 -0.78 16.42 5.84
N SER A 178 -1.13 17.43 5.03
CA SER A 178 -0.77 18.83 5.30
C SER A 178 -1.42 19.40 6.56
N SER A 179 -2.49 18.77 7.08
CA SER A 179 -3.08 19.11 8.38
C SER A 179 -2.26 18.60 9.58
N GLY A 180 -1.33 17.67 9.35
CA GLY A 180 -0.42 17.13 10.34
C GLY A 180 0.79 18.03 10.59
N LYS A 181 1.65 17.59 11.52
CA LYS A 181 2.92 18.25 11.81
C LYS A 181 3.95 17.93 10.71
N TYR A 182 4.38 18.96 9.99
CA TYR A 182 5.54 18.86 9.11
C TYR A 182 6.81 18.62 9.95
N ILE A 183 7.63 17.64 9.57
CA ILE A 183 8.88 17.32 10.26
C ILE A 183 10.07 17.67 9.38
N SER A 184 10.10 17.18 8.14
CA SER A 184 11.26 17.36 7.24
C SER A 184 10.91 17.08 5.80
N GLU A 185 11.76 17.60 4.90
CA GLU A 185 11.70 17.36 3.46
C GLU A 185 13.09 16.95 2.95
N GLU A 186 13.11 16.00 2.01
CA GLU A 186 14.29 15.65 1.22
C GLU A 186 14.00 15.89 -0.26
N LYS A 187 14.77 16.79 -0.88
CA LYS A 187 14.66 17.09 -2.31
C LYS A 187 15.53 16.13 -3.13
N TRP A 188 14.97 15.63 -4.22
CA TRP A 188 15.66 14.73 -5.14
C TRP A 188 15.11 14.85 -6.57
N GLY A 189 16.01 14.94 -7.57
CA GLY A 189 15.59 15.28 -8.93
C GLY A 189 14.79 16.59 -8.97
N ASN A 190 13.62 16.56 -9.57
CA ASN A 190 12.69 17.72 -9.63
C ASN A 190 11.52 17.58 -8.66
N THR A 191 11.64 16.78 -7.64
CA THR A 191 10.56 16.47 -6.67
C THR A 191 11.10 16.41 -5.26
N SER A 192 10.26 16.06 -4.31
CA SER A 192 10.63 15.86 -2.92
C SER A 192 9.87 14.71 -2.28
N SER A 193 10.38 14.27 -1.16
CA SER A 193 9.69 13.41 -0.20
C SER A 193 9.55 14.18 1.10
N ILE A 194 8.37 14.16 1.71
CA ILE A 194 8.06 14.96 2.89
C ILE A 194 7.62 14.05 4.02
N LEU A 195 8.21 14.24 5.20
CA LEU A 195 7.86 13.54 6.44
C LEU A 195 6.87 14.36 7.25
N TYR A 196 5.74 13.77 7.55
CA TYR A 196 4.71 14.31 8.43
C TYR A 196 4.49 13.39 9.64
N GLU A 197 3.99 13.97 10.73
CA GLU A 197 3.38 13.25 11.84
C GLU A 197 1.90 13.66 11.93
N LEU A 198 1.00 12.69 11.86
CA LEU A 198 -0.44 12.90 11.98
C LEU A 198 -1.03 11.84 12.91
N ASN A 199 -1.65 12.28 14.01
CA ASN A 199 -2.25 11.41 15.02
C ASN A 199 -1.28 10.36 15.61
N GLY A 200 0.00 10.71 15.78
CA GLY A 200 1.02 9.81 16.32
C GLY A 200 1.57 8.78 15.32
N VAL A 201 1.21 8.90 14.05
CA VAL A 201 1.73 8.06 12.97
C VAL A 201 2.63 8.89 12.08
N TYR A 202 3.77 8.33 11.66
CA TYR A 202 4.68 8.94 10.71
C TYR A 202 4.31 8.58 9.27
N TYR A 203 4.28 9.58 8.40
CA TYR A 203 3.97 9.46 6.97
C TYR A 203 5.07 10.08 6.13
N ILE A 204 5.60 9.34 5.17
CA ILE A 204 6.45 9.89 4.12
C ILE A 204 5.63 9.97 2.84
N HIS A 205 5.27 11.20 2.46
CA HIS A 205 4.55 11.45 1.21
C HIS A 205 5.54 11.73 0.09
N SER A 206 5.49 10.97 -0.96
CA SER A 206 6.47 11.00 -2.04
C SER A 206 5.84 10.80 -3.43
N ALA A 207 6.60 11.18 -4.45
CA ALA A 207 6.22 10.92 -5.82
C ALA A 207 6.13 9.41 -6.11
N HIS A 208 5.27 9.02 -7.05
CA HIS A 208 5.29 7.65 -7.58
C HIS A 208 6.64 7.38 -8.27
N PRO A 209 7.28 6.23 -8.04
CA PRO A 209 8.64 5.95 -8.55
C PRO A 209 8.79 5.95 -10.06
N GLN A 210 7.70 5.67 -10.80
CA GLN A 210 7.75 5.55 -12.26
C GLN A 210 8.33 6.79 -12.95
N GLY A 211 9.36 6.58 -13.79
CA GLY A 211 10.03 7.64 -14.52
C GLY A 211 10.92 8.55 -13.65
N LYS A 212 11.29 8.10 -12.45
CA LYS A 212 12.15 8.83 -11.51
C LYS A 212 13.51 8.14 -11.35
N ILE A 213 14.48 8.87 -10.77
CA ILE A 213 15.81 8.32 -10.42
C ILE A 213 15.64 7.52 -9.13
N GLU A 214 15.60 6.19 -9.24
CA GLU A 214 15.23 5.28 -8.14
C GLU A 214 16.20 5.36 -6.96
N GLU A 215 17.50 5.46 -7.21
CA GLU A 215 18.51 5.57 -6.14
C GLU A 215 18.35 6.88 -5.34
N ALA A 216 18.12 8.01 -6.01
CA ALA A 216 17.89 9.29 -5.34
C ALA A 216 16.58 9.25 -4.53
N HIS A 217 15.55 8.60 -5.05
CA HIS A 217 14.27 8.40 -4.36
C HIS A 217 14.45 7.56 -3.10
N LYS A 218 15.11 6.40 -3.21
CA LYS A 218 15.46 5.53 -2.09
C LYS A 218 16.20 6.31 -1.00
N ASN A 219 17.28 7.00 -1.37
CA ASN A 219 18.12 7.75 -0.42
C ASN A 219 17.32 8.85 0.32
N ALA A 220 16.40 9.54 -0.36
CA ALA A 220 15.53 10.52 0.26
C ALA A 220 14.59 9.88 1.29
N ILE A 221 13.95 8.75 0.97
CA ILE A 221 13.09 8.01 1.90
C ILE A 221 13.88 7.53 3.12
N GLU A 222 15.05 6.91 2.92
CA GLU A 222 15.90 6.41 4.00
C GLU A 222 16.39 7.52 4.92
N SER A 223 16.74 8.69 4.36
CA SER A 223 17.10 9.88 5.15
C SER A 223 15.96 10.31 6.07
N LEU A 224 14.72 10.30 5.57
CA LEU A 224 13.52 10.64 6.36
C LEU A 224 13.21 9.59 7.44
N ILE A 225 13.37 8.30 7.14
CA ILE A 225 13.17 7.23 8.14
C ILE A 225 14.18 7.35 9.28
N LYS A 226 15.46 7.65 8.98
CA LYS A 226 16.49 7.88 10.00
C LYS A 226 16.15 9.05 10.95
N LYS A 227 15.42 10.06 10.48
CA LYS A 227 14.96 11.17 11.34
C LYS A 227 13.89 10.72 12.33
N ILE A 228 13.08 9.70 12.00
CA ILE A 228 12.12 9.10 12.93
C ILE A 228 12.85 8.39 14.08
N ASP A 229 13.96 7.70 13.77
CA ASP A 229 14.74 6.94 14.75
C ASP A 229 15.49 7.82 15.74
N ASN A 230 15.69 9.10 15.41
CA ASN A 230 16.43 10.06 16.23
C ASN A 230 15.51 11.02 17.03
N ASN A 231 14.19 10.91 16.88
CA ASN A 231 13.18 11.65 17.65
C ASN A 231 12.57 10.80 18.75
#